data_b7b7e4f1c70cca00daa424df7e18349f
#
_entry.id   b7b7e4f1c70cca00daa424df7e18349f
#
_cell.length_a   1.000
_cell.length_b   1.000
_cell.length_c   1.000
_cell.angle_alpha   90.00
_cell.angle_beta   90.00
_cell.angle_gamma   90.00
#
_symmetry.space_group_name_H-M   'P 1'
#
loop_
_entity.id
_entity.type
_entity.pdbx_description
1 polymer ?
#
loop_
_entity_poly.entity_id
_entity_poly.type
_entity_poly.pdbx_seq_one_letter_code
_entity_poly.pdbx_strand_id
1 'polypeptide(L)'
;VSGVNETHDHVWERSIEQVRKVLPLASRIGVRVLIETVWNGFCESPEKFRDYIDDFDSPWVGAYFDIGNMQKFAPAHEWIRVLGNRTVKLDVKDWGKKNGFCRLGEGDVDWDKVRVELKAQDFSGWATREGSDRSIEDTSQLIDELLIGE
;
A
#
# COMPACT_ATOMS: atom_id res chain seq x y z
N VAL A 1 -6.59 -2.81 -7.08
CA VAL A 1 -7.02 -3.41 -8.35
C VAL A 1 -5.80 -4.03 -9.01
N SER A 2 -5.65 -5.34 -8.87
CA SER A 2 -4.68 -6.13 -9.62
C SER A 2 -5.18 -6.29 -11.07
N GLY A 3 -4.34 -6.19 -12.08
CA GLY A 3 -4.72 -6.37 -13.48
C GLY A 3 -4.35 -5.22 -14.40
N VAL A 4 -3.81 -4.15 -13.84
CA VAL A 4 -3.15 -3.09 -14.60
C VAL A 4 -1.69 -3.50 -14.81
N ASN A 5 -1.20 -3.42 -16.03
CA ASN A 5 0.18 -3.77 -16.38
C ASN A 5 0.75 -2.67 -17.27
N GLU A 6 1.98 -2.23 -17.00
CA GLU A 6 2.67 -1.16 -17.75
C GLU A 6 2.80 -1.47 -19.26
N THR A 7 2.74 -2.73 -19.64
CA THR A 7 2.81 -3.15 -21.04
C THR A 7 1.52 -2.94 -21.84
N HIS A 8 0.41 -2.62 -21.16
CA HIS A 8 -0.85 -2.33 -21.82
C HIS A 8 -0.87 -0.89 -22.34
N ASP A 9 -1.28 -0.71 -23.61
CA ASP A 9 -1.44 0.62 -24.20
C ASP A 9 -2.40 1.47 -23.39
N HIS A 10 -2.00 2.72 -23.11
CA HIS A 10 -2.81 3.71 -22.39
C HIS A 10 -3.37 3.19 -21.04
N VAL A 11 -2.56 2.39 -20.34
CA VAL A 11 -2.98 1.74 -19.11
C VAL A 11 -3.43 2.72 -18.03
N TRP A 12 -2.76 3.86 -17.91
CA TRP A 12 -3.08 4.91 -16.95
C TRP A 12 -4.49 5.47 -17.19
N GLU A 13 -4.73 6.00 -18.38
CA GLU A 13 -6.00 6.66 -18.73
C GLU A 13 -7.16 5.65 -18.72
N ARG A 14 -6.93 4.45 -19.27
CA ARG A 14 -7.96 3.41 -19.34
C ARG A 14 -8.38 2.92 -17.95
N SER A 15 -7.42 2.72 -17.04
CA SER A 15 -7.75 2.26 -15.69
C SER A 15 -8.49 3.33 -14.89
N ILE A 16 -8.08 4.59 -15.01
CA ILE A 16 -8.81 5.73 -14.41
C ILE A 16 -10.23 5.80 -14.95
N GLU A 17 -10.42 5.74 -16.26
CA GLU A 17 -11.77 5.76 -16.88
C GLU A 17 -12.65 4.64 -16.34
N GLN A 18 -12.15 3.41 -16.21
CA GLN A 18 -12.94 2.29 -15.73
C GLN A 18 -13.27 2.40 -14.23
N VAL A 19 -12.33 2.81 -13.41
CA VAL A 19 -12.58 3.02 -11.97
C VAL A 19 -13.58 4.15 -11.76
N ARG A 20 -13.46 5.26 -12.49
CA ARG A 20 -14.42 6.39 -12.41
C ARG A 20 -15.88 5.97 -12.66
N LYS A 21 -16.13 4.95 -13.47
CA LYS A 21 -17.49 4.43 -13.73
C LYS A 21 -18.16 3.82 -12.48
N VAL A 22 -17.37 3.31 -11.53
CA VAL A 22 -17.91 2.71 -10.29
C VAL A 22 -17.99 3.69 -9.12
N LEU A 23 -17.34 4.85 -9.20
CA LEU A 23 -17.29 5.82 -8.10
C LEU A 23 -18.66 6.35 -7.66
N PRO A 24 -19.64 6.60 -8.56
CA PRO A 24 -20.99 6.99 -8.12
C PRO A 24 -21.68 5.94 -7.26
N LEU A 25 -21.46 4.64 -7.55
CA LEU A 25 -21.95 3.56 -6.71
C LEU A 25 -21.18 3.49 -5.40
N ALA A 26 -19.85 3.54 -5.45
CA ALA A 26 -18.96 3.52 -4.29
C ALA A 26 -19.33 4.62 -3.28
N SER A 27 -19.51 5.85 -3.76
CA SER A 27 -19.95 6.99 -2.95
C SER A 27 -21.32 6.76 -2.31
N ARG A 28 -22.29 6.25 -3.08
CA ARG A 28 -23.66 6.02 -2.59
C ARG A 28 -23.74 4.98 -1.48
N ILE A 29 -22.89 3.93 -1.55
CA ILE A 29 -22.87 2.85 -0.55
C ILE A 29 -21.82 3.05 0.54
N GLY A 30 -21.05 4.15 0.50
CA GLY A 30 -20.02 4.46 1.51
C GLY A 30 -18.79 3.54 1.46
N VAL A 31 -18.41 3.04 0.29
CA VAL A 31 -17.26 2.13 0.10
C VAL A 31 -16.17 2.82 -0.71
N ARG A 32 -14.93 2.77 -0.23
CA ARG A 32 -13.77 3.27 -0.98
C ARG A 32 -13.22 2.22 -1.95
N VAL A 33 -12.75 2.67 -3.08
CA VAL A 33 -11.96 1.88 -4.04
C VAL A 33 -10.49 2.09 -3.71
N LEU A 34 -9.81 1.05 -3.26
CA LEU A 34 -8.39 1.13 -2.91
C LEU A 34 -7.55 0.48 -4.00
N ILE A 35 -6.53 1.21 -4.43
CA ILE A 35 -5.57 0.75 -5.43
C ILE A 35 -4.39 0.15 -4.70
N GLU A 36 -4.10 -1.11 -4.97
CA GLU A 36 -3.01 -1.85 -4.34
C GLU A 36 -1.70 -1.67 -5.10
N THR A 37 -0.61 -1.51 -4.36
CA THR A 37 0.76 -1.53 -4.89
C THR A 37 1.24 -2.96 -5.08
N VAL A 38 1.47 -3.37 -6.34
CA VAL A 38 1.89 -4.73 -6.71
C VAL A 38 3.02 -4.71 -7.73
N TRP A 39 3.71 -5.84 -7.92
CA TRP A 39 4.78 -5.99 -8.90
C TRP A 39 4.22 -6.28 -10.31
N ASN A 40 3.82 -5.27 -11.00
CA ASN A 40 3.26 -5.36 -12.35
C ASN A 40 3.88 -4.36 -13.36
N GLY A 41 4.98 -3.70 -12.97
CA GLY A 41 5.64 -2.68 -13.77
C GLY A 41 4.92 -1.33 -13.79
N PHE A 42 3.80 -1.20 -13.10
CA PHE A 42 3.00 0.02 -13.07
C PHE A 42 3.18 0.79 -11.76
N CYS A 43 3.55 2.08 -11.86
CA CYS A 43 3.72 2.96 -10.71
C CYS A 43 4.75 2.46 -9.67
N GLU A 44 5.95 2.10 -10.13
CA GLU A 44 7.05 1.59 -9.28
C GLU A 44 7.86 2.70 -8.57
N SER A 45 7.33 3.93 -8.48
CA SER A 45 7.89 4.99 -7.63
C SER A 45 6.81 5.64 -6.78
N PRO A 46 7.14 6.13 -5.58
CA PRO A 46 6.19 6.78 -4.68
C PRO A 46 5.44 7.94 -5.34
N GLU A 47 6.17 8.80 -6.07
CA GLU A 47 5.60 9.97 -6.72
C GLU A 47 4.65 9.57 -7.85
N LYS A 48 5.04 8.59 -8.69
CA LYS A 48 4.20 8.13 -9.80
C LYS A 48 2.89 7.51 -9.28
N PHE A 49 2.96 6.75 -8.18
CA PHE A 49 1.77 6.17 -7.58
C PHE A 49 0.88 7.21 -6.90
N ARG A 50 1.49 8.19 -6.21
CA ARG A 50 0.76 9.36 -5.68
C ARG A 50 0.00 10.08 -6.78
N ASP A 51 0.67 10.41 -7.88
CA ASP A 51 0.08 11.14 -9.00
C ASP A 51 -1.06 10.34 -9.64
N TYR A 52 -0.91 9.00 -9.71
CA TYR A 52 -1.97 8.12 -10.19
C TYR A 52 -3.21 8.13 -9.28
N ILE A 53 -3.02 8.12 -7.95
CA ILE A 53 -4.15 8.25 -7.01
C ILE A 53 -4.81 9.63 -7.13
N ASP A 54 -4.03 10.69 -7.28
CA ASP A 54 -4.53 12.05 -7.40
C ASP A 54 -5.33 12.27 -8.69
N ASP A 55 -4.93 11.63 -9.78
CA ASP A 55 -5.63 11.73 -11.07
C ASP A 55 -7.07 11.19 -11.04
N PHE A 56 -7.46 10.40 -10.03
CA PHE A 56 -8.87 10.03 -9.86
C PHE A 56 -9.74 11.22 -9.45
N ASP A 57 -9.16 12.24 -8.81
CA ASP A 57 -9.87 13.43 -8.30
C ASP A 57 -11.14 13.06 -7.50
N SER A 58 -10.98 12.11 -6.57
CA SER A 58 -12.11 11.57 -5.82
C SER A 58 -11.73 11.16 -4.41
N PRO A 59 -12.49 11.56 -3.37
CA PRO A 59 -12.26 11.11 -1.99
C PRO A 59 -12.61 9.62 -1.79
N TRP A 60 -13.20 8.98 -2.79
CA TRP A 60 -13.59 7.58 -2.78
C TRP A 60 -12.50 6.65 -3.33
N VAL A 61 -11.36 7.20 -3.75
CA VAL A 61 -10.17 6.44 -4.14
C VAL A 61 -9.06 6.67 -3.13
N GLY A 62 -8.26 5.64 -2.87
CA GLY A 62 -7.11 5.73 -1.98
C GLY A 62 -6.09 4.64 -2.26
N ALA A 63 -4.97 4.71 -1.58
CA ALA A 63 -3.91 3.73 -1.67
C ALA A 63 -4.14 2.57 -0.70
N TYR A 64 -4.02 1.35 -1.20
CA TYR A 64 -3.76 0.14 -0.44
C TYR A 64 -2.27 -0.16 -0.59
N PHE A 65 -1.50 0.29 0.38
CA PHE A 65 -0.05 0.23 0.31
C PHE A 65 0.49 -1.08 0.86
N ASP A 66 1.06 -1.92 0.00
CA ASP A 66 1.80 -3.12 0.40
C ASP A 66 3.26 -2.75 0.70
N ILE A 67 3.61 -2.80 1.98
CA ILE A 67 4.91 -2.41 2.51
C ILE A 67 6.03 -3.26 1.89
N GLY A 68 5.86 -4.58 1.87
CA GLY A 68 6.89 -5.51 1.37
C GLY A 68 7.05 -5.47 -0.14
N ASN A 69 5.96 -5.34 -0.90
CA ASN A 69 6.05 -5.22 -2.35
C ASN A 69 6.87 -4.00 -2.76
N MET A 70 6.65 -2.88 -2.10
CA MET A 70 7.25 -1.62 -2.50
C MET A 70 8.65 -1.39 -1.92
N GLN A 71 9.04 -2.10 -0.87
CA GLN A 71 10.40 -2.06 -0.29
C GLN A 71 11.50 -2.34 -1.32
N LYS A 72 11.20 -3.11 -2.35
CA LYS A 72 12.12 -3.40 -3.46
C LYS A 72 12.49 -2.17 -4.28
N PHE A 73 11.59 -1.22 -4.45
CA PHE A 73 11.75 -0.07 -5.34
C PHE A 73 12.25 1.18 -4.61
N ALA A 74 11.77 1.38 -3.38
CA ALA A 74 12.23 2.43 -2.46
C ALA A 74 11.92 2.01 -1.02
N PRO A 75 12.60 2.58 -0.01
CA PRO A 75 12.29 2.33 1.39
C PRO A 75 10.81 2.58 1.72
N ALA A 76 10.16 1.62 2.39
CA ALA A 76 8.71 1.69 2.65
C ALA A 76 8.28 2.98 3.38
N HIS A 77 9.10 3.50 4.29
CA HIS A 77 8.82 4.76 4.97
C HIS A 77 8.82 5.98 4.03
N GLU A 78 9.59 5.96 2.93
CA GLU A 78 9.55 7.03 1.92
C GLU A 78 8.25 6.98 1.12
N TRP A 79 7.76 5.78 0.79
CA TRP A 79 6.46 5.60 0.18
C TRP A 79 5.34 6.18 1.06
N ILE A 80 5.33 5.82 2.35
CA ILE A 80 4.33 6.32 3.30
C ILE A 80 4.36 7.84 3.36
N ARG A 81 5.56 8.44 3.46
CA ARG A 81 5.73 9.90 3.50
C ARG A 81 5.17 10.57 2.25
N VAL A 82 5.47 10.04 1.06
CA VAL A 82 5.04 10.64 -0.22
C VAL A 82 3.53 10.46 -0.45
N LEU A 83 2.98 9.30 -0.10
CA LEU A 83 1.56 9.02 -0.24
C LEU A 83 0.71 9.85 0.74
N GLY A 84 1.20 10.09 1.94
CA GLY A 84 0.52 10.90 2.92
C GLY A 84 -0.88 10.35 3.25
N ASN A 85 -1.85 11.22 3.37
CA ASN A 85 -3.26 10.90 3.67
C ASN A 85 -3.98 10.08 2.59
N ARG A 86 -3.32 9.79 1.47
CA ARG A 86 -3.85 8.88 0.44
C ARG A 86 -3.77 7.42 0.88
N THR A 87 -2.89 7.11 1.83
CA THR A 87 -2.77 5.78 2.43
C THR A 87 -3.99 5.49 3.30
N VAL A 88 -4.83 4.56 2.86
CA VAL A 88 -6.08 4.18 3.57
C VAL A 88 -5.95 2.83 4.24
N LYS A 89 -5.19 1.93 3.63
CA LYS A 89 -4.97 0.57 4.11
C LYS A 89 -3.53 0.14 3.86
N LEU A 90 -2.99 -0.65 4.78
CA LEU A 90 -1.68 -1.27 4.65
C LEU A 90 -1.81 -2.79 4.43
N ASP A 91 -0.93 -3.34 3.61
CA ASP A 91 -0.59 -4.75 3.66
C ASP A 91 0.79 -4.92 4.30
N VAL A 92 0.82 -5.69 5.39
CA VAL A 92 2.01 -5.84 6.23
C VAL A 92 2.77 -7.08 5.77
N LYS A 93 3.80 -6.83 5.00
CA LYS A 93 4.67 -7.82 4.40
C LYS A 93 6.12 -7.34 4.54
N ASP A 94 7.07 -8.25 4.55
CA ASP A 94 8.48 -7.90 4.59
C ASP A 94 9.22 -8.45 3.38
N TRP A 95 10.23 -7.71 2.96
CA TRP A 95 11.08 -8.05 1.82
C TRP A 95 12.51 -7.58 2.10
N GLY A 96 13.47 -8.42 1.74
CA GLY A 96 14.89 -8.08 1.83
C GLY A 96 15.61 -8.37 0.53
N LYS A 97 16.56 -7.54 0.17
CA LYS A 97 17.36 -7.66 -1.06
C LYS A 97 18.06 -9.02 -1.18
N LYS A 98 18.46 -9.60 -0.05
CA LYS A 98 19.17 -10.88 0.00
C LYS A 98 18.20 -12.07 -0.10
N ASN A 99 17.06 -12.00 0.59
CA ASN A 99 16.19 -13.14 0.82
C ASN A 99 14.87 -13.08 0.02
N GLY A 100 14.57 -11.96 -0.66
CA GLY A 100 13.27 -11.74 -1.26
C GLY A 100 12.18 -11.55 -0.21
N PHE A 101 10.97 -12.05 -0.47
CA PHE A 101 9.91 -12.08 0.56
C PHE A 101 10.30 -13.00 1.70
N CYS A 102 10.14 -12.53 2.91
CA CYS A 102 10.58 -13.20 4.13
C CYS A 102 9.56 -13.04 5.26
N ARG A 103 9.87 -13.58 6.44
CA ARG A 103 9.03 -13.36 7.62
C ARG A 103 9.08 -11.91 8.06
N LEU A 104 8.00 -11.45 8.68
CA LEU A 104 7.94 -10.10 9.24
C LEU A 104 9.09 -9.87 10.23
N GLY A 105 9.77 -8.75 10.06
CA GLY A 105 10.94 -8.35 10.87
C GLY A 105 12.26 -8.96 10.44
N GLU A 106 12.30 -9.82 9.41
CA GLU A 106 13.52 -10.46 8.89
C GLU A 106 14.01 -9.89 7.56
N GLY A 107 13.30 -8.88 7.01
CA GLY A 107 13.64 -8.21 5.77
C GLY A 107 14.42 -6.92 5.96
N ASP A 108 14.35 -6.05 4.94
CA ASP A 108 15.04 -4.77 4.93
C ASP A 108 14.11 -3.60 5.25
N VAL A 109 12.84 -3.86 5.65
CA VAL A 109 11.91 -2.80 6.05
C VAL A 109 12.38 -2.19 7.38
N ASP A 110 12.63 -0.87 7.37
CA ASP A 110 12.92 -0.08 8.56
C ASP A 110 11.60 0.24 9.30
N TRP A 111 11.16 -0.68 10.14
CA TRP A 111 9.89 -0.58 10.85
C TRP A 111 9.83 0.61 11.80
N ASP A 112 10.96 1.03 12.37
CA ASP A 112 11.02 2.23 13.22
C ASP A 112 10.68 3.48 12.41
N LYS A 113 11.23 3.62 11.20
CA LYS A 113 10.89 4.72 10.32
C LYS A 113 9.47 4.62 9.77
N VAL A 114 8.98 3.41 9.47
CA VAL A 114 7.58 3.19 9.10
C VAL A 114 6.65 3.73 10.17
N ARG A 115 6.88 3.37 11.46
CA ARG A 115 6.09 3.91 12.60
C ARG A 115 6.13 5.43 12.67
N VAL A 116 7.32 6.01 12.54
CA VAL A 116 7.48 7.48 12.57
C VAL A 116 6.63 8.16 11.50
N GLU A 117 6.66 7.66 10.27
CA GLU A 117 5.90 8.25 9.17
C GLU A 117 4.38 8.01 9.32
N LEU A 118 3.94 6.84 9.76
CA LEU A 118 2.52 6.57 10.03
C LEU A 118 1.98 7.49 11.14
N LYS A 119 2.76 7.68 12.21
CA LYS A 119 2.41 8.58 13.30
C LYS A 119 2.38 10.05 12.86
N ALA A 120 3.33 10.46 12.02
CA ALA A 120 3.39 11.82 11.49
C ALA A 120 2.17 12.19 10.63
N GLN A 121 1.52 11.17 10.04
CA GLN A 121 0.33 11.31 9.20
C GLN A 121 -0.98 11.04 9.93
N ASP A 122 -0.94 10.77 11.22
CA ASP A 122 -2.12 10.37 12.01
C ASP A 122 -2.89 9.20 11.37
N PHE A 123 -2.12 8.21 10.86
CA PHE A 123 -2.72 7.06 10.18
C PHE A 123 -3.59 6.24 11.15
N SER A 124 -4.84 6.02 10.77
CA SER A 124 -5.83 5.25 11.54
C SER A 124 -6.57 4.20 10.68
N GLY A 125 -5.92 3.73 9.61
CA GLY A 125 -6.47 2.74 8.68
C GLY A 125 -6.31 1.30 9.16
N TRP A 126 -6.74 0.38 8.30
CA TRP A 126 -6.57 -1.05 8.52
C TRP A 126 -5.17 -1.52 8.08
N ALA A 127 -4.60 -2.43 8.85
CA ALA A 127 -3.41 -3.19 8.48
C ALA A 127 -3.79 -4.68 8.38
N THR A 128 -3.48 -5.30 7.26
CA THR A 128 -3.72 -6.72 7.02
C THR A 128 -2.42 -7.44 6.74
N ARG A 129 -2.37 -8.75 6.98
CA ARG A 129 -1.21 -9.59 6.70
C ARG A 129 -1.52 -10.54 5.54
N GLU A 130 -0.66 -10.53 4.54
CA GLU A 130 -0.61 -11.59 3.53
C GLU A 130 0.45 -12.62 3.90
N GLY A 131 0.06 -13.89 4.01
CA GLY A 131 0.93 -14.98 4.41
C GLY A 131 0.54 -15.60 5.75
N SER A 132 1.11 -16.78 6.05
CA SER A 132 0.73 -17.61 7.21
C SER A 132 1.94 -18.34 7.80
N ASP A 133 2.96 -17.58 8.22
CA ASP A 133 4.21 -18.11 8.76
C ASP A 133 4.17 -18.34 10.28
N ARG A 134 3.08 -17.94 10.96
CA ARG A 134 2.87 -18.08 12.41
C ARG A 134 1.38 -18.08 12.75
N SER A 135 1.01 -18.25 14.04
CA SER A 135 -0.38 -18.18 14.49
C SER A 135 -0.98 -16.78 14.24
N ILE A 136 -2.31 -16.68 14.26
CA ILE A 136 -3.00 -15.37 14.12
C ILE A 136 -2.65 -14.46 15.28
N GLU A 137 -2.59 -15.02 16.51
CA GLU A 137 -2.28 -14.30 17.72
C GLU A 137 -0.85 -13.73 17.69
N ASP A 138 0.15 -14.57 17.36
CA ASP A 138 1.54 -14.14 17.24
C ASP A 138 1.73 -13.14 16.09
N THR A 139 0.97 -13.28 15.02
CA THR A 139 0.99 -12.34 13.89
C THR A 139 0.43 -10.99 14.31
N SER A 140 -0.70 -10.96 15.02
CA SER A 140 -1.33 -9.73 15.50
C SER A 140 -0.40 -8.98 16.45
N GLN A 141 0.16 -9.68 17.43
CA GLN A 141 1.11 -9.07 18.37
C GLN A 141 2.32 -8.47 17.65
N LEU A 142 2.92 -9.21 16.71
CA LEU A 142 4.07 -8.70 15.96
C LEU A 142 3.71 -7.49 15.10
N ILE A 143 2.54 -7.45 14.48
CA ILE A 143 2.07 -6.28 13.73
C ILE A 143 1.95 -5.06 14.64
N ASP A 144 1.40 -5.23 15.85
CA ASP A 144 1.30 -4.16 16.84
C ASP A 144 2.69 -3.66 17.26
N GLU A 145 3.63 -4.58 17.54
CA GLU A 145 5.04 -4.24 17.81
C GLU A 145 5.68 -3.46 16.65
N LEU A 146 5.48 -3.89 15.41
CA LEU A 146 6.09 -3.29 14.22
C LEU A 146 5.46 -1.94 13.85
N LEU A 147 4.14 -1.78 13.95
CA LEU A 147 3.44 -0.59 13.48
C LEU A 147 3.14 0.43 14.59
N ILE A 148 2.97 -0.02 15.83
CA ILE A 148 2.61 0.85 16.96
C ILE A 148 3.76 0.96 17.96
N GLY A 149 4.52 -0.11 18.16
CA GLY A 149 5.64 -0.17 19.09
C GLY A 149 5.22 -0.59 20.51
N GLU A 150 4.12 -1.35 20.61
CA GLU A 150 3.57 -1.89 21.86
C GLU A 150 3.68 -3.41 21.92
#